data_a064ee31164d82087d43ec77204874ca
#
_entry.id   a064ee31164d82087d43ec77204874ca
#
_cell.length_a   1.000
_cell.length_b   1.000
_cell.length_c   1.000
_cell.angle_alpha   90.00
_cell.angle_beta   90.00
_cell.angle_gamma   90.00
#
_symmetry.space_group_name_H-M   'P 1'
#
loop_
_entity.id
_entity.type
_entity.pdbx_description
1 polymer ?
#
loop_
_entity_poly.entity_id
_entity_poly.type
_entity_poly.pdbx_seq_one_letter_code
_entity_poly.pdbx_strand_id
1 'polypeptide(L)'
;MATPAIIWLKVDPKDFGKTLKCNLKEIPNDLDEFIYPCAEVKIHPSPHEKTLWAGIYCHFDGYLDGVGSELVEKFDTYEKVLNLILLGDVSYLINTIKSYQNWRNEGCRIRFKQGEDRPLHTAFYNVYYFENDKWYRNNLIISKE
;
A
#
# COMPACT_ATOMS: atom_id res chain seq x y z
N MET A 1 -15.50 -15.60 -4.25
CA MET A 1 -14.10 -15.74 -3.82
C MET A 1 -13.39 -14.40 -3.86
N ALA A 2 -12.50 -14.18 -2.92
CA ALA A 2 -11.70 -12.96 -2.93
C ALA A 2 -10.62 -13.04 -4.01
N THR A 3 -10.30 -11.90 -4.61
CA THR A 3 -9.15 -11.76 -5.51
C THR A 3 -8.20 -10.77 -4.83
N PRO A 4 -7.25 -11.25 -4.04
CA PRO A 4 -6.42 -10.37 -3.23
C PRO A 4 -5.29 -9.71 -3.99
N ALA A 5 -4.80 -8.62 -3.42
CA ALA A 5 -3.61 -7.92 -3.91
C ALA A 5 -2.70 -7.56 -2.75
N ILE A 6 -1.42 -7.40 -3.07
CA ILE A 6 -0.44 -6.78 -2.19
C ILE A 6 -0.01 -5.49 -2.88
N ILE A 7 0.01 -4.41 -2.12
CA ILE A 7 0.35 -3.08 -2.62
C ILE A 7 1.61 -2.60 -1.90
N TRP A 8 2.67 -2.38 -2.66
CA TRP A 8 3.97 -1.98 -2.12
C TRP A 8 4.33 -0.56 -2.52
N LEU A 9 4.91 0.16 -1.57
CA LEU A 9 5.51 1.49 -1.79
C LEU A 9 7.00 1.41 -1.50
N LYS A 10 7.83 1.90 -2.44
CA LYS A 10 9.24 2.14 -2.15
C LYS A 10 9.31 3.44 -1.35
N VAL A 11 9.68 3.34 -0.09
CA VAL A 11 9.69 4.49 0.82
C VAL A 11 10.80 5.45 0.43
N ASP A 12 10.47 6.75 0.34
CA ASP A 12 11.44 7.78 0.05
C ASP A 12 12.41 7.92 1.23
N PRO A 13 13.74 7.95 0.99
CA PRO A 13 14.71 8.14 2.06
C PRO A 13 14.49 9.39 2.92
N LYS A 14 13.81 10.42 2.40
CA LYS A 14 13.45 11.59 3.20
C LYS A 14 12.62 11.23 4.44
N ASP A 15 11.91 10.12 4.39
CA ASP A 15 11.04 9.67 5.48
C ASP A 15 11.74 8.70 6.44
N PHE A 16 12.97 8.29 6.12
CA PHE A 16 13.74 7.42 7.02
C PHE A 16 14.03 8.17 8.31
N GLY A 17 13.89 7.47 9.43
CA GLY A 17 14.08 8.05 10.76
C GLY A 17 12.87 8.76 11.32
N LYS A 18 11.80 8.85 10.55
CA LYS A 18 10.58 9.53 10.99
C LYS A 18 9.56 8.56 11.58
N THR A 19 8.70 9.10 12.42
CA THR A 19 7.48 8.43 12.85
C THR A 19 6.33 9.10 12.13
N LEU A 20 5.59 8.33 11.34
CA LEU A 20 4.54 8.85 10.48
C LEU A 20 3.16 8.46 11.00
N LYS A 21 2.19 9.31 10.69
CA LYS A 21 0.79 9.09 11.00
C LYS A 21 -0.02 9.31 9.74
N CYS A 22 -1.02 8.46 9.52
CA CYS A 22 -1.88 8.58 8.35
C CYS A 22 -2.62 9.91 8.35
N ASN A 23 -2.50 10.64 7.24
CA ASN A 23 -3.31 11.84 6.99
C ASN A 23 -4.46 11.44 6.08
N LEU A 24 -5.65 11.28 6.66
CA LEU A 24 -6.83 10.85 5.93
C LEU A 24 -7.24 11.83 4.82
N LYS A 25 -6.82 13.09 4.92
CA LYS A 25 -7.12 14.10 3.89
C LYS A 25 -6.39 13.82 2.57
N GLU A 26 -5.28 13.08 2.62
CA GLU A 26 -4.55 12.70 1.41
C GLU A 26 -5.18 11.52 0.67
N ILE A 27 -6.14 10.84 1.29
CA ILE A 27 -6.83 9.72 0.68
C ILE A 27 -7.93 10.26 -0.25
N PRO A 28 -7.87 9.97 -1.55
CA PRO A 28 -8.86 10.51 -2.50
C PRO A 28 -10.21 9.81 -2.47
N ASN A 29 -10.29 8.66 -1.84
CA ASN A 29 -11.52 7.87 -1.80
C ASN A 29 -12.32 8.14 -0.55
N ASP A 30 -13.61 7.81 -0.58
CA ASP A 30 -14.45 7.83 0.60
C ASP A 30 -13.96 6.77 1.60
N LEU A 31 -14.20 7.03 2.87
CA LEU A 31 -13.79 6.12 3.93
C LEU A 31 -15.03 5.52 4.58
N ASP A 32 -15.02 4.20 4.70
CA ASP A 32 -16.06 3.47 5.43
C ASP A 32 -15.95 3.80 6.91
N GLU A 33 -17.05 3.64 7.66
CA GLU A 33 -17.03 3.83 9.11
C GLU A 33 -16.05 2.89 9.82
N PHE A 34 -15.71 1.76 9.19
CA PHE A 34 -14.76 0.79 9.72
C PHE A 34 -13.35 1.04 9.14
N ILE A 35 -12.85 2.26 9.34
CA ILE A 35 -11.48 2.63 9.03
C ILE A 35 -10.69 2.69 10.32
N TYR A 36 -9.60 1.93 10.40
CA TYR A 36 -8.73 1.86 11.56
C TYR A 36 -7.28 2.06 11.13
N PRO A 37 -6.87 3.33 10.87
CA PRO A 37 -5.50 3.58 10.42
C PRO A 37 -4.50 3.29 11.53
N CYS A 38 -3.26 3.03 11.12
CA CYS A 38 -2.18 2.85 12.07
C CYS A 38 -1.96 4.15 12.85
N ALA A 39 -1.88 4.07 14.18
CA ALA A 39 -1.73 5.25 15.03
C ALA A 39 -0.41 5.96 14.77
N GLU A 40 0.69 5.21 14.77
CA GLU A 40 2.03 5.72 14.47
C GLU A 40 2.84 4.63 13.81
N VAL A 41 3.59 4.99 12.78
CA VAL A 41 4.43 4.05 12.05
C VAL A 41 5.85 4.58 12.00
N LYS A 42 6.78 3.80 12.56
CA LYS A 42 8.19 4.16 12.59
C LYS A 42 8.88 3.67 11.32
N ILE A 43 9.55 4.59 10.62
CA ILE A 43 10.24 4.29 9.37
C ILE A 43 11.74 4.24 9.66
N HIS A 44 12.19 3.16 10.25
CA HIS A 44 13.57 3.00 10.70
C HIS A 44 14.21 1.76 10.07
N PRO A 45 14.69 1.84 8.83
CA PRO A 45 15.43 0.74 8.24
C PRO A 45 16.76 0.52 9.00
N SER A 46 17.33 -0.67 8.87
CA SER A 46 18.65 -0.96 9.42
C SER A 46 19.68 0.03 8.86
N PRO A 47 20.71 0.41 9.66
CA PRO A 47 21.66 1.45 9.22
C PRO A 47 22.38 1.18 7.90
N HIS A 48 22.51 -0.09 7.52
CA HIS A 48 23.18 -0.48 6.29
C HIS A 48 22.24 -0.57 5.09
N GLU A 49 20.93 -0.46 5.32
CA GLU A 49 19.95 -0.58 4.25
C GLU A 49 19.58 0.79 3.71
N LYS A 50 19.66 0.92 2.39
CA LYS A 50 19.34 2.17 1.70
C LYS A 50 17.94 2.16 1.08
N THR A 51 17.30 1.01 1.08
CA THR A 51 16.00 0.81 0.45
C THR A 51 15.05 0.15 1.42
N LEU A 52 13.85 0.68 1.51
CA LEU A 52 12.78 0.12 2.33
C LEU A 52 11.49 0.12 1.52
N TRP A 53 10.82 -1.02 1.53
CA TRP A 53 9.50 -1.19 0.95
C TRP A 53 8.48 -1.35 2.08
N ALA A 54 7.35 -0.67 1.96
CA ALA A 54 6.24 -0.82 2.88
C ALA A 54 5.02 -1.28 2.11
N GLY A 55 4.29 -2.26 2.62
CA GLY A 55 3.19 -2.86 1.87
C GLY A 55 1.99 -3.21 2.71
N ILE A 56 0.83 -3.23 2.06
CA ILE A 56 -0.43 -3.65 2.66
C ILE A 56 -1.12 -4.69 1.79
N TYR A 57 -2.03 -5.40 2.41
CA TYR A 57 -2.89 -6.40 1.78
C TYR A 57 -4.25 -5.77 1.47
N CYS A 58 -4.78 -6.07 0.27
CA CYS A 58 -6.16 -5.73 -0.11
C CYS A 58 -6.90 -7.02 -0.44
N HIS A 59 -8.03 -7.27 0.24
CA HIS A 59 -8.71 -8.56 0.16
C HIS A 59 -9.53 -8.75 -1.11
N PHE A 60 -10.22 -7.71 -1.58
CA PHE A 60 -11.14 -7.80 -2.72
C PHE A 60 -10.69 -7.00 -3.92
N ASP A 61 -11.07 -7.48 -5.11
CA ASP A 61 -10.93 -6.76 -6.39
C ASP A 61 -9.50 -6.44 -6.78
N GLY A 62 -8.56 -7.30 -6.39
CA GLY A 62 -7.13 -7.08 -6.60
C GLY A 62 -6.64 -7.17 -8.04
N TYR A 63 -7.51 -7.54 -8.98
CA TYR A 63 -7.13 -7.67 -10.38
C TYR A 63 -6.83 -6.32 -11.04
N LEU A 64 -6.21 -6.35 -12.20
CA LEU A 64 -5.71 -5.15 -12.87
C LEU A 64 -6.83 -4.12 -13.15
N ASP A 65 -8.00 -4.57 -13.62
CA ASP A 65 -9.14 -3.70 -13.92
C ASP A 65 -9.88 -3.23 -12.67
N GLY A 66 -9.51 -3.73 -11.51
CA GLY A 66 -10.05 -3.32 -10.22
C GLY A 66 -9.08 -2.42 -9.49
N VAL A 67 -8.40 -3.00 -8.50
CA VAL A 67 -7.41 -2.26 -7.69
C VAL A 67 -6.33 -1.63 -8.56
N GLY A 68 -5.83 -2.34 -9.58
CA GLY A 68 -4.81 -1.78 -10.46
C GLY A 68 -5.23 -0.44 -11.07
N SER A 69 -6.41 -0.37 -11.66
CA SER A 69 -6.93 0.86 -12.26
C SER A 69 -7.14 1.94 -11.21
N GLU A 70 -7.67 1.59 -10.05
CA GLU A 70 -7.89 2.54 -8.96
C GLU A 70 -6.58 3.18 -8.48
N LEU A 71 -5.54 2.35 -8.33
CA LEU A 71 -4.23 2.85 -7.92
C LEU A 71 -3.66 3.85 -8.93
N VAL A 72 -3.72 3.49 -10.22
CA VAL A 72 -3.17 4.33 -11.28
C VAL A 72 -3.93 5.65 -11.40
N GLU A 73 -5.24 5.62 -11.29
CA GLU A 73 -6.06 6.82 -11.46
C GLU A 73 -6.08 7.75 -10.26
N LYS A 74 -6.14 7.18 -9.05
CA LYS A 74 -6.40 7.97 -7.85
C LYS A 74 -5.21 8.07 -6.90
N PHE A 75 -4.32 7.10 -6.92
CA PHE A 75 -3.14 7.08 -6.04
C PHE A 75 -1.88 7.30 -6.87
N ASP A 76 -1.81 8.46 -7.49
CA ASP A 76 -0.79 8.78 -8.49
C ASP A 76 0.38 9.61 -7.96
N THR A 77 0.41 9.87 -6.66
CA THR A 77 1.52 10.58 -6.02
C THR A 77 2.05 9.80 -4.82
N TYR A 78 3.31 10.05 -4.48
CA TYR A 78 3.94 9.43 -3.32
C TYR A 78 3.12 9.64 -2.05
N GLU A 79 2.66 10.87 -1.79
CA GLU A 79 1.92 11.18 -0.57
C GLU A 79 0.59 10.42 -0.48
N LYS A 80 -0.13 10.30 -1.59
CA LYS A 80 -1.36 9.52 -1.61
C LYS A 80 -1.10 8.05 -1.36
N VAL A 81 -0.07 7.49 -1.99
CA VAL A 81 0.30 6.09 -1.79
C VAL A 81 0.78 5.86 -0.36
N LEU A 82 1.63 6.73 0.16
CA LEU A 82 2.12 6.63 1.53
C LEU A 82 0.97 6.58 2.53
N ASN A 83 -0.01 7.46 2.38
CA ASN A 83 -1.14 7.50 3.31
C ASN A 83 -2.06 6.28 3.14
N LEU A 84 -2.17 5.73 1.93
CA LEU A 84 -2.85 4.45 1.73
C LEU A 84 -2.15 3.33 2.51
N ILE A 85 -0.82 3.26 2.42
CA ILE A 85 -0.04 2.25 3.17
C ILE A 85 -0.24 2.45 4.68
N LEU A 86 -0.27 3.70 5.16
CA LEU A 86 -0.45 3.99 6.58
C LEU A 86 -1.84 3.64 7.11
N LEU A 87 -2.80 3.36 6.24
CA LEU A 87 -4.07 2.77 6.65
C LEU A 87 -3.91 1.33 7.14
N GLY A 88 -2.88 0.64 6.65
CA GLY A 88 -2.73 -0.79 6.89
C GLY A 88 -3.60 -1.62 5.95
N ASP A 89 -3.69 -2.92 6.22
CA ASP A 89 -4.47 -3.84 5.39
C ASP A 89 -5.91 -3.38 5.22
N VAL A 90 -6.44 -3.51 4.01
CA VAL A 90 -7.80 -3.09 3.67
C VAL A 90 -8.61 -4.26 3.10
N SER A 91 -9.92 -4.24 3.32
CA SER A 91 -10.83 -5.21 2.71
C SER A 91 -11.07 -4.87 1.25
N TYR A 92 -11.36 -3.60 0.98
CA TYR A 92 -11.55 -3.08 -0.37
C TYR A 92 -11.11 -1.62 -0.41
N LEU A 93 -10.81 -1.13 -1.60
CA LEU A 93 -10.36 0.25 -1.76
C LEU A 93 -10.98 0.98 -2.95
N ILE A 94 -11.75 0.33 -3.80
CA ILE A 94 -12.36 0.95 -4.97
C ILE A 94 -13.53 1.83 -4.51
N ASN A 95 -13.45 3.13 -4.81
CA ASN A 95 -14.38 4.19 -4.43
C ASN A 95 -14.44 4.42 -2.91
N THR A 96 -14.65 3.40 -2.13
CA THR A 96 -14.71 3.46 -0.66
C THR A 96 -13.70 2.50 -0.07
N ILE A 97 -13.02 2.92 0.99
CA ILE A 97 -12.00 2.10 1.64
C ILE A 97 -12.48 1.64 3.01
N LYS A 98 -12.29 0.36 3.29
CA LYS A 98 -12.58 -0.25 4.59
C LYS A 98 -11.36 -1.01 5.07
N SER A 99 -11.01 -0.87 6.34
CA SER A 99 -9.92 -1.63 6.96
C SER A 99 -10.23 -3.13 6.97
N TYR A 100 -9.19 -3.94 6.75
CA TYR A 100 -9.33 -5.39 6.78
C TYR A 100 -9.14 -5.88 8.20
N GLN A 101 -10.15 -6.57 8.69
CA GLN A 101 -10.10 -7.21 10.00
C GLN A 101 -10.53 -8.65 9.88
N ASN A 102 -9.76 -9.52 10.46
CA ASN A 102 -10.15 -10.92 10.63
C ASN A 102 -10.01 -11.25 12.12
N TRP A 103 -10.40 -12.44 12.48
CA TRP A 103 -10.39 -12.86 13.88
C TRP A 103 -8.99 -12.90 14.52
N ARG A 104 -7.92 -12.82 13.71
CA ARG A 104 -6.53 -12.79 14.19
C ARG A 104 -5.90 -11.40 14.12
N ASN A 105 -6.51 -10.50 13.39
CA ASN A 105 -5.91 -9.22 13.07
C ASN A 105 -6.78 -8.11 13.64
N GLU A 106 -6.42 -7.65 14.81
CA GLU A 106 -7.20 -6.67 15.58
C GLU A 106 -6.78 -5.24 15.32
N GLY A 107 -6.09 -4.96 14.24
CA GLY A 107 -5.68 -3.59 13.99
C GLY A 107 -4.90 -3.42 12.71
N CYS A 108 -4.24 -2.29 12.63
CA CYS A 108 -3.42 -1.93 11.49
C CYS A 108 -2.28 -2.92 11.29
N ARG A 109 -2.04 -3.31 10.07
CA ARG A 109 -0.91 -4.15 9.71
C ARG A 109 -0.22 -3.60 8.47
N ILE A 110 1.09 -3.41 8.55
CA ILE A 110 1.94 -3.00 7.44
C ILE A 110 3.11 -3.97 7.37
N ARG A 111 3.47 -4.36 6.16
CA ARG A 111 4.63 -5.21 5.92
C ARG A 111 5.81 -4.36 5.50
N PHE A 112 7.01 -4.73 5.96
CA PHE A 112 8.23 -4.04 5.57
C PHE A 112 9.22 -5.02 4.99
N LYS A 113 9.92 -4.59 3.92
CA LYS A 113 11.03 -5.32 3.36
C LYS A 113 12.19 -4.36 3.14
N GLN A 114 13.37 -4.73 3.65
CA GLN A 114 14.60 -3.98 3.45
C GLN A 114 15.41 -4.59 2.31
N GLY A 115 16.25 -3.78 1.67
CA GLY A 115 17.09 -4.21 0.57
C GLY A 115 16.71 -3.54 -0.75
N GLU A 116 17.51 -3.77 -1.78
CA GLU A 116 17.33 -3.08 -3.07
C GLU A 116 16.26 -3.73 -3.95
N ASP A 117 16.05 -5.01 -3.80
CA ASP A 117 15.11 -5.74 -4.64
C ASP A 117 13.67 -5.48 -4.22
N ARG A 118 12.77 -5.48 -5.21
CA ARG A 118 11.35 -5.47 -4.94
C ARG A 118 10.96 -6.72 -4.16
N PRO A 119 9.99 -6.61 -3.23
CA PRO A 119 9.44 -7.80 -2.59
C PRO A 119 8.93 -8.79 -3.64
N LEU A 120 9.16 -10.07 -3.39
CA LEU A 120 8.74 -11.10 -4.33
C LEU A 120 7.22 -11.14 -4.45
N HIS A 121 6.74 -11.35 -5.67
CA HIS A 121 5.34 -11.62 -5.90
C HIS A 121 5.09 -13.14 -5.83
N THR A 122 3.86 -13.50 -5.49
CA THR A 122 3.43 -14.90 -5.51
C THR A 122 2.40 -15.10 -6.61
N ALA A 123 2.25 -16.35 -7.07
CA ALA A 123 1.27 -16.67 -8.09
C ALA A 123 -0.19 -16.50 -7.60
N PHE A 124 -0.39 -16.40 -6.29
CA PHE A 124 -1.72 -16.33 -5.68
C PHE A 124 -2.25 -14.91 -5.51
N TYR A 125 -1.38 -13.88 -5.69
CA TYR A 125 -1.77 -12.49 -5.48
C TYR A 125 -1.42 -11.64 -6.67
N ASN A 126 -2.23 -10.62 -6.91
CA ASN A 126 -1.83 -9.51 -7.77
C ASN A 126 -0.93 -8.61 -6.93
N VAL A 127 0.23 -8.25 -7.44
CA VAL A 127 1.20 -7.46 -6.68
C VAL A 127 1.54 -6.19 -7.43
N TYR A 128 1.36 -5.06 -6.76
CA TYR A 128 1.57 -3.74 -7.32
C TYR A 128 2.68 -3.04 -6.56
N TYR A 129 3.54 -2.32 -7.29
CA TYR A 129 4.68 -1.61 -6.73
C TYR A 129 4.64 -0.15 -7.16
N PHE A 130 4.75 0.76 -6.21
CA PHE A 130 4.90 2.18 -6.51
C PHE A 130 6.35 2.60 -6.28
N GLU A 131 6.98 3.09 -7.34
CA GLU A 131 8.39 3.47 -7.35
C GLU A 131 8.59 4.55 -8.41
N ASN A 132 9.34 5.62 -8.08
CA ASN A 132 9.64 6.71 -9.02
C ASN A 132 8.38 7.32 -9.64
N ASP A 133 7.35 7.53 -8.81
CA ASP A 133 6.08 8.13 -9.21
C ASP A 133 5.30 7.32 -10.24
N LYS A 134 5.57 6.02 -10.33
CA LYS A 134 4.90 5.12 -11.28
C LYS A 134 4.46 3.83 -10.59
N TRP A 135 3.39 3.27 -11.13
CA TRP A 135 2.92 1.95 -10.72
C TRP A 135 3.46 0.86 -11.63
N TYR A 136 3.80 -0.26 -11.03
CA TYR A 136 4.26 -1.46 -11.72
C TYR A 136 3.45 -2.65 -11.25
N ARG A 137 3.13 -3.54 -12.18
CA ARG A 137 2.64 -4.88 -11.88
C ARG A 137 3.71 -5.85 -12.36
N ASN A 138 4.33 -6.58 -11.43
CA ASN A 138 5.55 -7.33 -11.72
C ASN A 138 6.63 -6.34 -12.23
N ASN A 139 7.14 -6.52 -13.43
CA ASN A 139 8.14 -5.64 -14.04
C ASN A 139 7.57 -4.70 -15.09
N LEU A 140 6.24 -4.67 -15.24
CA LEU A 140 5.57 -3.87 -16.27
C LEU A 140 4.96 -2.62 -15.67
N ILE A 141 5.22 -1.48 -16.31
CA ILE A 141 4.59 -0.22 -15.94
C ILE A 141 3.11 -0.29 -16.32
N ILE A 142 2.25 0.12 -15.39
CA ILE A 142 0.84 0.33 -15.67
C ILE A 142 0.54 1.83 -15.65
N SER A 143 -0.25 2.29 -16.61
CA SER A 143 -0.52 3.71 -16.77
C SER A 143 -1.99 3.95 -17.08
N LYS A 144 -2.40 5.21 -16.91
CA LYS A 144 -3.71 5.66 -17.38
C LYS A 144 -3.77 5.58 -18.89
N GLU A 145 -4.89 5.16 -19.39
CA GLU A 145 -5.17 5.25 -20.81
C GLU A 145 -5.88 6.56 -21.14
#